data_cc13d3bc34387e49938017a963580374
#
_entry.id   cc13d3bc34387e49938017a963580374
#
_cell.length_a   1.000
_cell.length_b   1.000
_cell.length_c   1.000
_cell.angle_alpha   90.00
_cell.angle_beta   90.00
_cell.angle_gamma   90.00
#
_symmetry.space_group_name_H-M   'P 1'
#
loop_
_entity.id
_entity.type
_entity.pdbx_description
1 polymer ?
#
loop_
_entity_poly.entity_id
_entity_poly.type
_entity_poly.pdbx_seq_one_letter_code
_entity_poly.pdbx_strand_id
1 'polypeptide(L)'
;DVLITLPPQGALQRIRQFLPHDTAYGALCFSASEEEKSGPPKKTNPITSITQLGDMKHETSDLLGEEGTNITGFLRRGVALLSNKLSSPGSRCYKAMAKRVLRVLVQVLGILLIGIMQGVKILTKLVFTLVGRIFDAKKATGGTTSALRTNLGHHVGRLRNMPRHRKYIIGGIAGVALTIFVALTVMGSASERRDAENAFATTVSRVEEKTSAAEASLIYNDTDKARGLLTEAAALLETLPSDNNGHEAKVAELSTALTALQAKIRKVVTVEPSTVAELGSNDVGLATFVSAQGTLYAFAMDANVLRINELEHAITKTATSNGTMSGVKSAAGEGTNIVFIDGSKRLGRVDTVLNTLKAITSGVDGMASADDVVSYNNALYVLSAAAQQVVKMRAQGDGYEAGTTWISARSSDLTGARAIAIDGSMFVLTATDVVQYKSGNEVAWVHDAAEPQLKDPKDIWTDVDSKYLYILDSGEGRVVVYDKESGDIVTQYASTSLNGAIGFVIRETDKQILVALPNKVVTFTATHLLQ
;
A
#
# COMPACT_ATOMS: atom_id res chain seq x y z
N ASP A 1 -8.82 -38.89 27.66
CA ASP A 1 -7.57 -38.72 28.46
C ASP A 1 -6.29 -38.64 27.62
N VAL A 2 -6.26 -39.17 26.39
CA VAL A 2 -5.07 -39.13 25.51
C VAL A 2 -4.90 -37.78 24.80
N LEU A 3 -5.95 -36.94 24.71
CA LEU A 3 -5.90 -35.64 24.06
C LEU A 3 -5.28 -34.54 24.93
N ILE A 4 -5.24 -34.72 26.24
CA ILE A 4 -4.75 -33.72 27.21
C ILE A 4 -3.21 -33.65 27.24
N THR A 5 -2.52 -34.70 26.79
CA THR A 5 -1.06 -34.82 26.84
C THR A 5 -0.35 -34.44 25.53
N LEU A 6 -1.10 -34.07 24.50
CA LEU A 6 -0.52 -33.72 23.20
C LEU A 6 -0.42 -32.18 23.03
N PRO A 7 0.66 -31.70 22.41
CA PRO A 7 0.72 -30.28 22.04
C PRO A 7 -0.43 -29.93 21.09
N PRO A 8 -0.90 -28.67 21.03
CA PRO A 8 -2.13 -28.27 20.33
C PRO A 8 -2.25 -28.74 18.88
N GLN A 9 -1.12 -28.80 18.15
CA GLN A 9 -1.09 -29.26 16.76
C GLN A 9 -1.30 -30.78 16.64
N GLY A 10 -0.81 -31.57 17.59
CA GLY A 10 -1.00 -33.01 17.62
C GLY A 10 -2.43 -33.44 17.98
N ALA A 11 -3.10 -32.66 18.82
CA ALA A 11 -4.50 -32.88 19.18
C ALA A 11 -5.43 -32.62 17.97
N LEU A 12 -5.19 -31.56 17.20
CA LEU A 12 -5.93 -31.23 15.99
C LEU A 12 -5.78 -32.31 14.89
N GLN A 13 -4.58 -32.88 14.74
CA GLN A 13 -4.31 -33.91 13.74
C GLN A 13 -5.01 -35.23 14.06
N ARG A 14 -5.13 -35.60 15.35
CA ARG A 14 -5.90 -36.78 15.78
C ARG A 14 -7.41 -36.59 15.71
N ILE A 15 -7.92 -35.42 15.97
CA ILE A 15 -9.35 -35.12 15.80
C ILE A 15 -9.77 -35.26 14.34
N ARG A 16 -8.92 -34.84 13.39
CA ARG A 16 -9.15 -35.01 11.96
C ARG A 16 -9.27 -36.46 11.49
N GLN A 17 -8.63 -37.42 12.17
CA GLN A 17 -8.71 -38.85 11.83
C GLN A 17 -10.03 -39.51 12.20
N PHE A 18 -10.84 -38.91 13.07
CA PHE A 18 -12.08 -39.48 13.59
C PHE A 18 -13.35 -38.76 13.10
N LEU A 19 -13.24 -37.71 12.30
CA LEU A 19 -14.40 -37.00 11.75
C LEU A 19 -14.67 -37.42 10.29
N PRO A 20 -15.94 -37.71 9.91
CA PRO A 20 -16.31 -37.94 8.52
C PRO A 20 -16.07 -36.70 7.65
N HIS A 21 -15.74 -36.91 6.38
CA HIS A 21 -15.30 -35.88 5.42
C HIS A 21 -16.28 -34.74 5.12
N ASP A 22 -17.53 -34.77 5.60
CA ASP A 22 -18.61 -33.84 5.22
C ASP A 22 -19.17 -33.01 6.39
N THR A 23 -18.47 -32.86 7.50
CA THR A 23 -18.96 -32.06 8.64
C THR A 23 -18.38 -30.65 8.63
N ALA A 24 -19.25 -29.62 8.63
CA ALA A 24 -18.88 -28.22 8.80
C ALA A 24 -18.22 -27.99 10.18
N TYR A 25 -17.04 -27.39 10.19
CA TYR A 25 -16.23 -27.18 11.39
C TYR A 25 -16.76 -25.98 12.20
N GLY A 26 -17.20 -26.25 13.43
CA GLY A 26 -17.36 -25.22 14.44
C GLY A 26 -16.00 -24.95 15.13
N ALA A 27 -15.66 -23.70 15.36
CA ALA A 27 -14.44 -23.32 16.07
C ALA A 27 -14.51 -23.75 17.54
N LEU A 28 -13.58 -24.60 17.98
CA LEU A 28 -13.38 -24.95 19.40
C LEU A 28 -12.31 -24.01 19.97
N CYS A 29 -12.73 -23.06 20.80
CA CYS A 29 -11.80 -22.22 21.57
C CYS A 29 -11.43 -22.93 22.87
N PHE A 30 -10.14 -23.24 23.05
CA PHE A 30 -9.58 -23.63 24.34
C PHE A 30 -8.92 -22.41 24.99
N SER A 31 -9.41 -21.98 26.16
CA SER A 31 -8.68 -21.06 27.03
C SER A 31 -7.94 -21.86 28.07
N ALA A 32 -6.61 -21.79 28.09
CA ALA A 32 -5.82 -22.27 29.23
C ALA A 32 -5.76 -21.12 30.24
N SER A 33 -6.48 -21.26 31.36
CA SER A 33 -6.25 -20.47 32.57
C SER A 33 -5.39 -21.28 33.53
N GLU A 34 -4.31 -20.68 34.01
CA GLU A 34 -3.49 -21.23 35.10
C GLU A 34 -4.32 -21.42 36.36
N GLU A 35 -4.03 -22.51 37.07
CA GLU A 35 -4.68 -22.92 38.29
C GLU A 35 -4.47 -21.91 39.42
N GLU A 36 -5.56 -21.49 40.05
CA GLU A 36 -5.55 -21.11 41.44
C GLU A 36 -6.55 -22.01 42.21
N LYS A 37 -6.03 -22.67 43.26
CA LYS A 37 -6.71 -23.68 44.05
C LYS A 37 -7.84 -23.11 44.89
N SER A 38 -8.90 -23.88 44.98
CA SER A 38 -9.75 -24.16 46.12
C SER A 38 -11.24 -23.82 45.97
N GLY A 39 -12.07 -24.85 46.06
CA GLY A 39 -13.50 -24.82 46.38
C GLY A 39 -14.37 -25.67 45.45
N PRO A 40 -15.38 -26.40 45.95
CA PRO A 40 -16.17 -27.31 45.13
C PRO A 40 -17.07 -26.59 44.14
N PRO A 41 -17.30 -27.14 42.93
CA PRO A 41 -17.96 -26.43 41.83
C PRO A 41 -19.46 -26.28 42.05
N LYS A 42 -19.96 -25.05 41.92
CA LYS A 42 -21.39 -24.81 41.72
C LYS A 42 -21.79 -25.29 40.32
N LYS A 43 -22.79 -26.15 40.25
CA LYS A 43 -23.39 -26.66 39.02
C LYS A 43 -23.97 -25.48 38.21
N THR A 44 -23.32 -25.15 37.11
CA THR A 44 -23.90 -24.33 36.02
C THR A 44 -24.48 -25.29 34.98
N ASN A 45 -25.74 -25.12 34.64
CA ASN A 45 -26.40 -25.91 33.60
C ASN A 45 -25.75 -25.65 32.26
N PRO A 46 -25.40 -26.66 31.45
CA PRO A 46 -24.87 -26.44 30.11
C PRO A 46 -25.95 -25.91 29.19
N ILE A 47 -25.62 -24.93 28.37
CA ILE A 47 -26.46 -24.44 27.27
C ILE A 47 -26.59 -25.57 26.24
N THR A 48 -27.79 -26.09 26.07
CA THR A 48 -28.04 -27.34 25.35
C THR A 48 -28.57 -27.20 23.93
N SER A 49 -28.70 -25.98 23.36
CA SER A 49 -29.03 -25.85 21.94
C SER A 49 -28.68 -24.48 21.33
N ILE A 50 -28.26 -24.49 20.05
CA ILE A 50 -27.98 -23.32 19.21
C ILE A 50 -29.24 -22.46 18.98
N THR A 51 -30.43 -23.02 19.16
CA THR A 51 -31.72 -22.32 19.01
C THR A 51 -31.90 -21.19 20.03
N GLN A 52 -31.34 -21.32 21.23
CA GLN A 52 -31.45 -20.26 22.25
C GLN A 52 -30.61 -19.01 21.95
N LEU A 53 -29.56 -19.12 21.11
CA LEU A 53 -28.80 -17.95 20.65
C LEU A 53 -29.52 -17.14 19.55
N GLY A 54 -30.37 -17.80 18.77
CA GLY A 54 -31.20 -17.16 17.75
C GLY A 54 -32.26 -16.24 18.36
N ASP A 55 -32.92 -16.72 19.41
CA ASP A 55 -33.99 -15.98 20.09
C ASP A 55 -33.46 -14.74 20.85
N MET A 56 -32.22 -14.79 21.38
CA MET A 56 -31.59 -13.61 21.97
C MET A 56 -31.24 -12.52 20.96
N LYS A 57 -30.96 -12.87 19.69
CA LYS A 57 -30.72 -11.89 18.63
C LYS A 57 -32.02 -11.21 18.15
N HIS A 58 -33.13 -11.91 18.21
CA HIS A 58 -34.44 -11.34 17.84
C HIS A 58 -34.97 -10.36 18.89
N GLU A 59 -34.75 -10.63 20.20
CA GLU A 59 -35.16 -9.69 21.26
C GLU A 59 -34.37 -8.38 21.26
N THR A 60 -33.10 -8.39 20.82
CA THR A 60 -32.30 -7.16 20.70
C THR A 60 -32.61 -6.34 19.46
N SER A 61 -33.09 -6.95 18.38
CA SER A 61 -33.51 -6.22 17.17
C SER A 61 -34.85 -5.51 17.34
N ASP A 62 -35.77 -6.07 18.13
CA ASP A 62 -37.05 -5.42 18.45
C ASP A 62 -36.94 -4.24 19.44
N LEU A 63 -35.78 -4.12 20.14
CA LEU A 63 -35.52 -2.97 21.01
C LEU A 63 -34.94 -1.76 20.26
N LEU A 64 -34.55 -1.91 18.98
CA LEU A 64 -33.97 -0.85 18.14
C LEU A 64 -34.85 -0.45 16.96
N GLY A 65 -36.07 -0.99 16.85
CA GLY A 65 -37.05 -0.64 15.82
C GLY A 65 -37.76 0.69 16.11
N GLU A 66 -37.52 1.64 15.27
CA GLU A 66 -38.35 2.81 14.91
C GLU A 66 -39.31 3.40 15.96
N GLU A 67 -38.84 4.10 16.97
CA GLU A 67 -39.54 5.23 17.57
C GLU A 67 -38.57 6.33 18.04
N GLY A 68 -37.83 6.88 17.09
CA GLY A 68 -37.15 8.15 17.28
C GLY A 68 -38.19 9.29 17.33
N THR A 69 -38.08 10.12 18.33
CA THR A 69 -38.74 11.45 18.43
C THR A 69 -40.17 11.54 19.01
N ASN A 70 -40.47 10.85 20.08
CA ASN A 70 -41.64 11.24 20.85
C ASN A 70 -41.27 11.43 22.34
N ILE A 71 -40.96 12.71 22.73
CA ILE A 71 -40.61 13.09 24.11
C ILE A 71 -41.69 12.67 25.12
N THR A 72 -42.95 12.54 24.66
CA THR A 72 -44.07 12.04 25.47
C THR A 72 -43.96 10.54 25.79
N GLY A 73 -43.34 9.74 24.92
CA GLY A 73 -43.07 8.31 25.15
C GLY A 73 -41.97 8.09 26.22
N PHE A 74 -40.92 8.91 26.18
CA PHE A 74 -39.82 8.84 27.14
C PHE A 74 -40.30 9.25 28.57
N LEU A 75 -41.12 10.30 28.69
CA LEU A 75 -41.71 10.72 29.96
C LEU A 75 -42.69 9.65 30.51
N ARG A 76 -43.45 8.98 29.66
CA ARG A 76 -44.35 7.88 30.07
C ARG A 76 -43.62 6.65 30.62
N ARG A 77 -42.49 6.29 30.01
CA ARG A 77 -41.62 5.19 30.51
C ARG A 77 -40.88 5.55 31.80
N GLY A 78 -40.41 6.79 31.94
CA GLY A 78 -39.78 7.29 33.17
C GLY A 78 -40.74 7.29 34.36
N VAL A 79 -42.00 7.66 34.14
CA VAL A 79 -43.06 7.62 35.17
C VAL A 79 -43.46 6.18 35.53
N ALA A 80 -43.46 5.25 34.58
CA ALA A 80 -43.72 3.84 34.82
C ALA A 80 -42.62 3.15 35.64
N LEU A 81 -41.35 3.49 35.40
CA LEU A 81 -40.19 2.96 36.15
C LEU A 81 -40.14 3.47 37.58
N LEU A 82 -40.54 4.74 37.83
CA LEU A 82 -40.64 5.31 39.16
C LEU A 82 -41.85 4.74 39.95
N SER A 83 -42.95 4.39 39.27
CA SER A 83 -44.11 3.75 39.94
C SER A 83 -43.88 2.33 40.41
N ASN A 84 -43.01 1.57 39.70
CA ASN A 84 -42.70 0.19 40.06
C ASN A 84 -41.70 0.05 41.21
N LYS A 85 -40.88 1.07 41.49
CA LYS A 85 -39.90 1.09 42.59
C LYS A 85 -40.50 1.53 43.96
N LEU A 86 -41.74 1.98 43.96
CA LEU A 86 -42.47 2.49 45.17
C LEU A 86 -43.46 1.48 45.77
N SER A 87 -43.36 0.22 45.43
CA SER A 87 -44.27 -0.83 45.94
C SER A 87 -43.70 -1.61 47.13
N SER A 88 -43.43 -0.92 48.24
CA SER A 88 -43.32 -1.57 49.57
C SER A 88 -44.50 -1.16 50.46
N PRO A 89 -45.01 -2.08 51.31
CA PRO A 89 -46.26 -1.88 52.03
C PRO A 89 -46.09 -1.00 53.29
N GLY A 90 -46.45 0.25 53.18
CA GLY A 90 -46.47 1.18 54.31
C GLY A 90 -47.17 2.52 53.95
N SER A 91 -48.33 2.74 54.58
CA SER A 91 -49.14 3.98 54.63
C SER A 91 -49.83 4.45 53.32
N ARG A 92 -51.08 4.09 53.21
CA ARG A 92 -52.00 4.49 52.09
C ARG A 92 -52.17 6.01 51.97
N CYS A 93 -51.98 6.78 53.02
CA CYS A 93 -52.17 8.23 52.99
C CYS A 93 -51.02 8.97 52.28
N TYR A 94 -49.76 8.52 52.42
CA TYR A 94 -48.58 9.13 51.81
C TYR A 94 -48.52 8.92 50.31
N LYS A 95 -49.04 7.80 49.84
CA LYS A 95 -49.09 7.47 48.38
C LYS A 95 -50.07 8.36 47.58
N ALA A 96 -51.17 8.73 48.20
CA ALA A 96 -52.16 9.61 47.56
C ALA A 96 -51.64 11.06 47.42
N MET A 97 -50.90 11.52 48.41
CA MET A 97 -50.31 12.86 48.42
C MET A 97 -49.13 12.96 47.44
N ALA A 98 -48.25 11.97 47.43
CA ALA A 98 -47.13 11.91 46.50
C ALA A 98 -47.59 11.84 45.02
N LYS A 99 -48.69 11.08 44.71
CA LYS A 99 -49.29 11.06 43.36
C LYS A 99 -49.92 12.39 42.95
N ARG A 100 -50.48 13.18 43.89
CA ARG A 100 -51.00 14.50 43.59
C ARG A 100 -49.88 15.50 43.36
N VAL A 101 -48.85 15.52 44.21
CA VAL A 101 -47.67 16.39 44.05
C VAL A 101 -46.93 16.06 42.73
N LEU A 102 -46.75 14.80 42.40
CA LEU A 102 -46.11 14.39 41.15
C LEU A 102 -46.93 14.83 39.91
N ARG A 103 -48.28 14.73 39.95
CA ARG A 103 -49.14 15.21 38.87
C ARG A 103 -49.05 16.71 38.67
N VAL A 104 -49.05 17.48 39.77
CA VAL A 104 -48.92 18.93 39.70
C VAL A 104 -47.52 19.32 39.19
N LEU A 105 -46.47 18.63 39.64
CA LEU A 105 -45.11 18.84 39.13
C LEU A 105 -44.99 18.57 37.64
N VAL A 106 -45.57 17.47 37.16
CA VAL A 106 -45.57 17.11 35.71
C VAL A 106 -46.40 18.14 34.90
N GLN A 107 -47.53 18.63 35.41
CA GLN A 107 -48.32 19.65 34.75
C GLN A 107 -47.58 21.01 34.71
N VAL A 108 -46.95 21.40 35.79
CA VAL A 108 -46.17 22.65 35.85
C VAL A 108 -44.95 22.56 34.92
N LEU A 109 -44.25 21.39 34.90
CA LEU A 109 -43.12 21.16 34.00
C LEU A 109 -43.58 21.16 32.53
N GLY A 110 -44.75 20.60 32.23
CA GLY A 110 -45.35 20.61 30.89
C GLY A 110 -45.70 22.02 30.39
N ILE A 111 -46.29 22.84 31.26
CA ILE A 111 -46.61 24.25 30.93
C ILE A 111 -45.32 25.06 30.75
N LEU A 112 -44.31 24.81 31.57
CA LEU A 112 -43.00 25.47 31.49
C LEU A 112 -42.28 25.09 30.19
N LEU A 113 -42.34 23.84 29.77
CA LEU A 113 -41.78 23.34 28.50
C LEU A 113 -42.49 23.95 27.28
N ILE A 114 -43.83 24.05 27.32
CA ILE A 114 -44.60 24.67 26.23
C ILE A 114 -44.27 26.16 26.14
N GLY A 115 -44.15 26.84 27.28
CA GLY A 115 -43.73 28.24 27.35
C GLY A 115 -42.32 28.48 26.79
N ILE A 116 -41.40 27.59 27.10
CA ILE A 116 -40.01 27.60 26.57
C ILE A 116 -40.00 27.35 25.06
N MET A 117 -40.76 26.37 24.58
CA MET A 117 -40.85 26.07 23.13
C MET A 117 -41.45 27.24 22.33
N GLN A 118 -42.44 27.95 22.88
CA GLN A 118 -42.98 29.17 22.26
C GLN A 118 -41.98 30.33 22.32
N GLY A 119 -41.29 30.49 23.44
CA GLY A 119 -40.21 31.49 23.60
C GLY A 119 -39.06 31.26 22.62
N VAL A 120 -38.62 30.02 22.44
CA VAL A 120 -37.59 29.62 21.45
C VAL A 120 -38.03 29.89 20.02
N LYS A 121 -39.30 29.59 19.65
CA LYS A 121 -39.84 29.95 18.32
C LYS A 121 -39.86 31.44 18.04
N ILE A 122 -40.15 32.25 19.06
CA ILE A 122 -40.15 33.71 18.95
C ILE A 122 -38.69 34.21 18.84
N LEU A 123 -37.78 33.65 19.63
CA LEU A 123 -36.37 34.03 19.64
C LEU A 123 -35.68 33.64 18.33
N THR A 124 -35.93 32.41 17.81
CA THR A 124 -35.39 31.98 16.52
C THR A 124 -35.92 32.82 15.37
N LYS A 125 -37.23 33.20 15.40
CA LYS A 125 -37.78 34.10 14.40
C LYS A 125 -37.15 35.50 14.47
N LEU A 126 -36.84 35.96 15.67
CA LEU A 126 -36.21 37.27 15.92
C LEU A 126 -34.73 37.27 15.49
N VAL A 127 -33.99 36.21 15.81
CA VAL A 127 -32.59 36.00 15.38
C VAL A 127 -32.51 35.83 13.86
N PHE A 128 -33.41 35.04 13.25
CA PHE A 128 -33.44 34.87 11.79
C PHE A 128 -33.77 36.17 11.06
N THR A 129 -34.68 37.00 11.64
CA THR A 129 -35.00 38.32 11.09
C THR A 129 -33.83 39.30 11.24
N LEU A 130 -33.07 39.19 12.33
CA LEU A 130 -31.91 40.04 12.60
C LEU A 130 -30.71 39.64 11.71
N VAL A 131 -30.45 38.34 11.58
CA VAL A 131 -29.39 37.78 10.70
C VAL A 131 -29.73 38.04 9.23
N GLY A 132 -31.02 37.88 8.82
CA GLY A 132 -31.45 38.23 7.47
C GLY A 132 -31.21 39.69 7.13
N ARG A 133 -31.52 40.61 8.08
CA ARG A 133 -31.25 42.04 7.90
C ARG A 133 -29.77 42.41 7.88
N ILE A 134 -28.92 41.65 8.58
CA ILE A 134 -27.44 41.82 8.53
C ILE A 134 -26.88 41.33 7.20
N PHE A 135 -27.41 40.23 6.65
CA PHE A 135 -27.00 39.72 5.35
C PHE A 135 -27.49 40.58 4.17
N ASP A 136 -28.71 41.15 4.27
CA ASP A 136 -29.23 42.09 3.26
C ASP A 136 -28.48 43.41 3.28
N ALA A 137 -28.01 43.86 4.45
CA ALA A 137 -27.20 45.07 4.60
C ALA A 137 -25.78 44.93 4.00
N LYS A 138 -25.27 43.71 3.85
CA LYS A 138 -23.98 43.45 3.20
C LYS A 138 -24.05 43.45 1.66
N LYS A 139 -25.27 43.42 1.10
CA LYS A 139 -25.50 43.45 -0.36
C LYS A 139 -25.82 44.86 -0.90
N ALA A 140 -26.09 45.83 -0.01
CA ALA A 140 -26.27 47.22 -0.38
C ALA A 140 -25.00 48.03 -0.07
N THR A 141 -24.24 48.27 -1.11
CA THR A 141 -23.09 49.20 -1.12
C THR A 141 -23.44 50.56 -0.56
N GLY A 142 -22.69 51.00 0.45
CA GLY A 142 -22.44 52.39 0.74
C GLY A 142 -23.56 53.18 1.45
N GLY A 143 -23.36 53.38 2.73
CA GLY A 143 -23.99 54.50 3.44
C GLY A 143 -24.87 54.14 4.67
N THR A 144 -24.45 54.67 5.78
CA THR A 144 -25.21 54.90 7.02
C THR A 144 -25.19 53.83 8.10
N THR A 145 -24.13 53.85 8.89
CA THR A 145 -24.03 53.26 10.23
C THR A 145 -24.86 53.98 11.31
N SER A 146 -25.63 54.97 10.95
CA SER A 146 -26.43 55.80 11.89
C SER A 146 -27.80 55.22 12.25
N ALA A 147 -28.43 54.42 11.35
CA ALA A 147 -29.79 53.89 11.57
C ALA A 147 -29.83 52.68 12.54
N LEU A 148 -28.75 51.91 12.68
CA LEU A 148 -28.66 50.78 13.63
C LEU A 148 -28.46 51.24 15.07
N ARG A 149 -27.86 52.43 15.29
CA ARG A 149 -27.58 52.96 16.61
C ARG A 149 -28.84 53.54 17.28
N THR A 150 -29.79 54.08 16.50
CA THR A 150 -31.04 54.65 16.99
C THR A 150 -32.07 53.59 17.40
N ASN A 151 -32.17 52.46 16.73
CA ASN A 151 -33.14 51.40 17.06
C ASN A 151 -32.72 50.56 18.29
N LEU A 152 -31.45 50.32 18.51
CA LEU A 152 -30.94 49.66 19.72
C LEU A 152 -31.10 50.52 20.96
N GLY A 153 -30.98 51.86 20.81
CA GLY A 153 -31.15 52.80 21.91
C GLY A 153 -32.57 52.80 22.49
N HIS A 154 -33.61 52.62 21.69
CA HIS A 154 -35.01 52.61 22.15
C HIS A 154 -35.35 51.31 22.93
N HIS A 155 -34.81 50.17 22.59
CA HIS A 155 -35.04 48.92 23.33
C HIS A 155 -34.25 48.86 24.64
N VAL A 156 -33.03 49.38 24.67
CA VAL A 156 -32.20 49.47 25.89
C VAL A 156 -32.76 50.48 26.84
N GLY A 157 -33.32 51.59 26.34
CA GLY A 157 -33.98 52.60 27.16
C GLY A 157 -35.23 52.08 27.89
N ARG A 158 -36.03 51.22 27.26
CA ARG A 158 -37.20 50.55 27.90
C ARG A 158 -36.78 49.58 29.01
N LEU A 159 -35.68 48.84 28.83
CA LEU A 159 -35.13 47.95 29.85
C LEU A 159 -34.57 48.71 31.05
N ARG A 160 -34.07 49.95 30.86
CA ARG A 160 -33.48 50.76 31.94
C ARG A 160 -34.54 51.31 32.89
N ASN A 161 -35.76 51.57 32.43
CA ASN A 161 -36.86 52.13 33.20
C ASN A 161 -37.84 51.12 33.81
N MET A 162 -37.58 49.81 33.69
CA MET A 162 -38.39 48.73 34.29
C MET A 162 -38.10 48.58 35.79
N PRO A 163 -39.15 48.26 36.62
CA PRO A 163 -38.98 48.01 38.05
C PRO A 163 -38.02 46.80 38.27
N ARG A 164 -37.21 46.86 39.33
CA ARG A 164 -36.11 45.93 39.62
C ARG A 164 -36.50 44.42 39.53
N HIS A 165 -37.69 44.07 40.04
CA HIS A 165 -38.18 42.71 40.03
C HIS A 165 -38.38 42.16 38.58
N ARG A 166 -38.83 42.95 37.61
CA ARG A 166 -39.01 42.55 36.22
C ARG A 166 -37.66 42.37 35.49
N LYS A 167 -36.63 43.13 35.87
CA LYS A 167 -35.27 42.96 35.34
C LYS A 167 -34.65 41.62 35.76
N TYR A 168 -34.89 41.21 37.02
CA TYR A 168 -34.41 39.89 37.49
C TYR A 168 -35.14 38.73 36.83
N ILE A 169 -36.43 38.85 36.54
CA ILE A 169 -37.20 37.82 35.84
C ILE A 169 -36.72 37.68 34.38
N ILE A 170 -36.55 38.80 33.68
CA ILE A 170 -36.05 38.80 32.29
C ILE A 170 -34.60 38.28 32.24
N GLY A 171 -33.74 38.68 33.16
CA GLY A 171 -32.36 38.19 33.29
C GLY A 171 -32.31 36.68 33.61
N GLY A 172 -33.20 36.22 34.49
CA GLY A 172 -33.33 34.79 34.80
C GLY A 172 -33.78 33.94 33.59
N ILE A 173 -34.80 34.42 32.86
CA ILE A 173 -35.28 33.75 31.64
C ILE A 173 -34.18 33.73 30.56
N ALA A 174 -33.47 34.84 30.37
CA ALA A 174 -32.35 34.90 29.41
C ALA A 174 -31.18 33.98 29.82
N GLY A 175 -30.88 33.91 31.12
CA GLY A 175 -29.87 32.99 31.66
C GLY A 175 -30.24 31.53 31.45
N VAL A 176 -31.48 31.15 31.73
CA VAL A 176 -31.98 29.77 31.47
C VAL A 176 -31.98 29.44 29.96
N ALA A 177 -32.41 30.37 29.12
CA ALA A 177 -32.37 30.19 27.67
C ALA A 177 -30.94 30.01 27.14
N LEU A 178 -29.98 30.77 27.68
CA LEU A 178 -28.56 30.65 27.33
C LEU A 178 -27.98 29.31 27.78
N THR A 179 -28.29 28.86 28.99
CA THR A 179 -27.82 27.52 29.46
C THR A 179 -28.41 26.37 28.66
N ILE A 180 -29.70 26.46 28.28
CA ILE A 180 -30.31 25.46 27.39
C ILE A 180 -29.68 25.48 26.00
N PHE A 181 -29.41 26.68 25.45
CA PHE A 181 -28.73 26.80 24.15
C PHE A 181 -27.32 26.22 24.17
N VAL A 182 -26.54 26.52 25.21
CA VAL A 182 -25.21 25.93 25.38
C VAL A 182 -25.28 24.40 25.56
N ALA A 183 -26.25 23.92 26.36
CA ALA A 183 -26.45 22.48 26.54
C ALA A 183 -26.81 21.78 25.22
N LEU A 184 -27.69 22.37 24.41
CA LEU A 184 -28.08 21.80 23.10
C LEU A 184 -26.93 21.84 22.10
N THR A 185 -26.10 22.88 22.09
CA THR A 185 -24.93 22.92 21.20
C THR A 185 -23.85 21.91 21.61
N VAL A 186 -23.61 21.76 22.93
CA VAL A 186 -22.66 20.75 23.44
C VAL A 186 -23.18 19.34 23.21
N MET A 187 -24.48 19.07 23.37
CA MET A 187 -25.08 17.77 23.09
C MET A 187 -25.07 17.46 21.58
N GLY A 188 -25.32 18.45 20.72
CA GLY A 188 -25.25 18.31 19.26
C GLY A 188 -23.83 17.95 18.80
N SER A 189 -22.82 18.68 19.29
CA SER A 189 -21.42 18.39 18.94
C SER A 189 -20.92 17.04 19.50
N ALA A 190 -21.46 16.58 20.61
CA ALA A 190 -21.13 15.27 21.17
C ALA A 190 -21.77 14.11 20.39
N SER A 191 -22.98 14.28 19.82
CA SER A 191 -23.59 13.27 18.94
C SER A 191 -22.86 13.19 17.60
N GLU A 192 -22.54 14.34 16.98
CA GLU A 192 -21.78 14.37 15.72
C GLU A 192 -20.41 13.69 15.84
N ARG A 193 -19.70 13.89 16.97
CA ARG A 193 -18.44 13.20 17.23
C ARG A 193 -18.60 11.70 17.38
N ARG A 194 -19.65 11.24 18.06
CA ARG A 194 -19.95 9.81 18.20
C ARG A 194 -20.32 9.16 16.88
N ASP A 195 -21.09 9.87 16.05
CA ASP A 195 -21.50 9.39 14.74
C ASP A 195 -20.29 9.32 13.80
N ALA A 196 -19.38 10.30 13.86
CA ALA A 196 -18.12 10.27 13.12
C ALA A 196 -17.21 9.13 13.58
N GLU A 197 -17.08 8.90 14.90
CA GLU A 197 -16.28 7.81 15.46
C GLU A 197 -16.86 6.43 15.08
N ASN A 198 -18.18 6.29 15.13
CA ASN A 198 -18.84 5.05 14.70
C ASN A 198 -18.68 4.80 13.20
N ALA A 199 -18.73 5.86 12.36
CA ALA A 199 -18.49 5.76 10.94
C ALA A 199 -17.04 5.35 10.64
N PHE A 200 -16.06 5.94 11.36
CA PHE A 200 -14.67 5.55 11.30
C PHE A 200 -14.49 4.07 11.65
N ALA A 201 -14.96 3.65 12.83
CA ALA A 201 -14.87 2.27 13.30
C ALA A 201 -15.51 1.28 12.31
N THR A 202 -16.66 1.63 11.73
CA THR A 202 -17.34 0.79 10.73
C THR A 202 -16.52 0.65 9.45
N THR A 203 -15.90 1.73 8.97
CA THR A 203 -15.06 1.70 7.78
C THR A 203 -13.77 0.93 8.04
N VAL A 204 -13.13 1.11 9.19
CA VAL A 204 -11.97 0.31 9.64
C VAL A 204 -12.31 -1.18 9.61
N SER A 205 -13.44 -1.58 10.22
CA SER A 205 -13.87 -2.99 10.23
C SER A 205 -14.06 -3.56 8.82
N ARG A 206 -14.58 -2.76 7.88
CA ARG A 206 -14.70 -3.19 6.47
C ARG A 206 -13.35 -3.35 5.78
N VAL A 207 -12.38 -2.46 6.06
CA VAL A 207 -11.01 -2.58 5.55
C VAL A 207 -10.37 -3.86 6.09
N GLU A 208 -10.49 -4.12 7.39
CA GLU A 208 -9.97 -5.33 8.04
C GLU A 208 -10.63 -6.61 7.50
N GLU A 209 -11.94 -6.61 7.28
CA GLU A 209 -12.68 -7.73 6.69
C GLU A 209 -12.17 -8.06 5.29
N LYS A 210 -12.05 -7.03 4.42
CA LYS A 210 -11.55 -7.22 3.05
C LYS A 210 -10.09 -7.66 3.02
N THR A 211 -9.27 -7.11 3.89
CA THR A 211 -7.86 -7.48 4.04
C THR A 211 -7.72 -8.95 4.47
N SER A 212 -8.50 -9.38 5.45
CA SER A 212 -8.54 -10.79 5.90
C SER A 212 -9.07 -11.74 4.82
N ALA A 213 -10.09 -11.31 4.07
CA ALA A 213 -10.63 -12.08 2.95
C ALA A 213 -9.62 -12.21 1.80
N ALA A 214 -8.83 -11.15 1.54
CA ALA A 214 -7.75 -11.18 0.58
C ALA A 214 -6.64 -12.15 1.01
N GLU A 215 -6.25 -12.13 2.28
CA GLU A 215 -5.26 -13.07 2.83
C GLU A 215 -5.75 -14.52 2.72
N ALA A 216 -7.01 -14.78 3.04
CA ALA A 216 -7.61 -16.10 2.84
C ALA A 216 -7.59 -16.53 1.37
N SER A 217 -7.89 -15.62 0.43
CA SER A 217 -7.85 -15.91 -1.01
C SER A 217 -6.43 -16.29 -1.46
N LEU A 218 -5.38 -15.64 -0.92
CA LEU A 218 -3.98 -15.98 -1.21
C LEU A 218 -3.60 -17.40 -0.74
N ILE A 219 -4.15 -17.87 0.39
CA ILE A 219 -3.94 -19.25 0.87
C ILE A 219 -4.48 -20.28 -0.15
N TYR A 220 -5.53 -19.92 -0.87
CA TYR A 220 -6.13 -20.77 -1.91
C TYR A 220 -5.58 -20.49 -3.33
N ASN A 221 -4.51 -19.69 -3.45
CA ASN A 221 -3.92 -19.24 -4.72
C ASN A 221 -4.89 -18.48 -5.65
N ASP A 222 -5.96 -17.90 -5.11
CA ASP A 222 -6.90 -17.05 -5.85
C ASP A 222 -6.38 -15.60 -5.83
N THR A 223 -5.34 -15.35 -6.62
CA THR A 223 -4.64 -14.05 -6.67
C THR A 223 -5.50 -12.93 -7.23
N ASP A 224 -6.37 -13.23 -8.20
CA ASP A 224 -7.24 -12.22 -8.82
C ASP A 224 -8.30 -11.71 -7.84
N LYS A 225 -8.90 -12.63 -7.10
CA LYS A 225 -9.84 -12.27 -6.05
C LYS A 225 -9.16 -11.50 -4.91
N ALA A 226 -7.97 -11.93 -4.49
CA ALA A 226 -7.19 -11.21 -3.49
C ALA A 226 -6.88 -9.79 -3.95
N ARG A 227 -6.47 -9.60 -5.22
CA ARG A 227 -6.20 -8.30 -5.83
C ARG A 227 -7.44 -7.39 -5.82
N GLY A 228 -8.60 -7.91 -6.22
CA GLY A 228 -9.86 -7.18 -6.18
C GLY A 228 -10.21 -6.69 -4.77
N LEU A 229 -10.11 -7.58 -3.78
CA LEU A 229 -10.38 -7.26 -2.37
C LEU A 229 -9.41 -6.21 -1.80
N LEU A 230 -8.12 -6.28 -2.14
CA LEU A 230 -7.15 -5.27 -1.70
C LEU A 230 -7.36 -3.91 -2.38
N THR A 231 -7.81 -3.89 -3.64
CA THR A 231 -8.17 -2.65 -4.33
C THR A 231 -9.36 -1.98 -3.65
N GLU A 232 -10.38 -2.76 -3.28
CA GLU A 232 -11.53 -2.26 -2.54
C GLU A 232 -11.16 -1.79 -1.13
N ALA A 233 -10.26 -2.53 -0.43
CA ALA A 233 -9.75 -2.14 0.88
C ALA A 233 -8.96 -0.82 0.81
N ALA A 234 -8.12 -0.63 -0.23
CA ALA A 234 -7.38 0.60 -0.46
C ALA A 234 -8.30 1.80 -0.69
N ALA A 235 -9.34 1.63 -1.53
CA ALA A 235 -10.32 2.67 -1.77
C ALA A 235 -11.08 3.08 -0.50
N LEU A 236 -11.42 2.12 0.38
CA LEU A 236 -12.02 2.41 1.68
C LEU A 236 -11.05 3.13 2.62
N LEU A 237 -9.78 2.73 2.62
CA LEU A 237 -8.74 3.34 3.45
C LEU A 237 -8.54 4.82 3.11
N GLU A 238 -8.58 5.19 1.83
CA GLU A 238 -8.49 6.58 1.38
C GLU A 238 -9.64 7.47 1.87
N THR A 239 -10.79 6.88 2.21
CA THR A 239 -11.94 7.62 2.75
C THR A 239 -11.85 7.87 4.25
N LEU A 240 -10.91 7.24 4.96
CA LEU A 240 -10.77 7.38 6.40
C LEU A 240 -10.13 8.72 6.76
N PRO A 241 -10.73 9.46 7.72
CA PRO A 241 -10.14 10.69 8.23
C PRO A 241 -8.90 10.39 9.09
N SER A 242 -7.89 11.24 8.98
CA SER A 242 -6.69 11.26 9.81
C SER A 242 -6.63 12.53 10.67
N ASP A 243 -7.75 12.87 11.30
CA ASP A 243 -7.98 14.13 11.99
C ASP A 243 -7.47 14.17 13.44
N ASN A 244 -7.06 13.02 13.97
CA ASN A 244 -6.46 12.89 15.29
C ASN A 244 -5.40 11.79 15.32
N ASN A 245 -4.51 11.81 16.33
CA ASN A 245 -3.38 10.89 16.45
C ASN A 245 -3.81 9.40 16.50
N GLY A 246 -5.01 9.10 17.02
CA GLY A 246 -5.55 7.73 17.07
C GLY A 246 -5.99 7.22 15.71
N HIS A 247 -6.68 8.06 14.93
CA HIS A 247 -7.10 7.75 13.56
C HIS A 247 -5.87 7.63 12.64
N GLU A 248 -4.93 8.57 12.72
CA GLU A 248 -3.67 8.54 11.95
C GLU A 248 -2.89 7.26 12.20
N ALA A 249 -2.71 6.86 13.46
CA ALA A 249 -2.02 5.62 13.81
C ALA A 249 -2.72 4.37 13.25
N LYS A 250 -4.07 4.31 13.31
CA LYS A 250 -4.83 3.18 12.79
C LYS A 250 -4.81 3.12 11.27
N VAL A 251 -4.91 4.25 10.60
CA VAL A 251 -4.78 4.35 9.12
C VAL A 251 -3.38 3.90 8.68
N ALA A 252 -2.32 4.31 9.38
CA ALA A 252 -0.96 3.89 9.10
C ALA A 252 -0.75 2.39 9.30
N GLU A 253 -1.32 1.80 10.37
CA GLU A 253 -1.30 0.36 10.62
C GLU A 253 -1.96 -0.41 9.46
N LEU A 254 -3.19 -0.02 9.09
CA LEU A 254 -3.94 -0.66 8.00
C LEU A 254 -3.24 -0.50 6.64
N SER A 255 -2.68 0.68 6.36
CA SER A 255 -1.89 0.95 5.15
C SER A 255 -0.68 0.03 5.06
N THR A 256 0.02 -0.17 6.18
CA THR A 256 1.18 -1.07 6.26
C THR A 256 0.77 -2.53 5.99
N ALA A 257 -0.30 -3.00 6.63
CA ALA A 257 -0.83 -4.35 6.43
C ALA A 257 -1.25 -4.58 4.96
N LEU A 258 -1.95 -3.61 4.37
CA LEU A 258 -2.40 -3.66 2.98
C LEU A 258 -1.22 -3.68 2.01
N THR A 259 -0.21 -2.84 2.23
CA THR A 259 1.02 -2.82 1.43
C THR A 259 1.79 -4.15 1.52
N ALA A 260 1.85 -4.76 2.71
CA ALA A 260 2.48 -6.06 2.89
C ALA A 260 1.77 -7.18 2.10
N LEU A 261 0.43 -7.18 2.06
CA LEU A 261 -0.34 -8.16 1.26
C LEU A 261 -0.21 -7.90 -0.25
N GLN A 262 -0.20 -6.64 -0.67
CA GLN A 262 0.09 -6.28 -2.07
C GLN A 262 1.49 -6.76 -2.49
N ALA A 263 2.49 -6.61 -1.61
CA ALA A 263 3.82 -7.12 -1.87
C ALA A 263 3.85 -8.65 -2.02
N LYS A 264 3.06 -9.38 -1.21
CA LYS A 264 2.91 -10.85 -1.37
C LYS A 264 2.29 -11.23 -2.72
N ILE A 265 1.24 -10.54 -3.17
CA ILE A 265 0.63 -10.78 -4.49
C ILE A 265 1.63 -10.52 -5.61
N ARG A 266 2.39 -9.45 -5.51
CA ARG A 266 3.43 -9.06 -6.47
C ARG A 266 4.70 -9.90 -6.34
N LYS A 267 4.76 -10.82 -5.37
CA LYS A 267 5.93 -11.64 -5.06
C LYS A 267 7.18 -10.79 -4.79
N VAL A 268 7.01 -9.65 -4.11
CA VAL A 268 8.11 -8.72 -3.78
C VAL A 268 8.82 -9.19 -2.52
N VAL A 269 10.14 -9.31 -2.64
CA VAL A 269 11.07 -9.62 -1.55
C VAL A 269 11.96 -8.38 -1.35
N THR A 270 11.84 -7.73 -0.22
CA THR A 270 12.76 -6.64 0.14
C THR A 270 14.13 -7.22 0.46
N VAL A 271 15.16 -6.68 -0.17
CA VAL A 271 16.55 -7.07 0.04
C VAL A 271 17.37 -5.91 0.61
N GLU A 272 18.37 -6.26 1.40
CA GLU A 272 19.39 -5.32 1.89
C GLU A 272 20.74 -5.70 1.24
N PRO A 273 21.08 -5.09 0.10
CA PRO A 273 22.31 -5.43 -0.60
C PRO A 273 23.54 -5.04 0.22
N SER A 274 24.50 -5.96 0.29
CA SER A 274 25.82 -5.71 0.89
C SER A 274 26.80 -5.17 -0.15
N THR A 275 27.67 -4.27 0.25
CA THR A 275 28.70 -3.71 -0.65
C THR A 275 29.78 -4.75 -0.92
N VAL A 276 30.05 -5.00 -2.20
CA VAL A 276 31.15 -5.87 -2.68
C VAL A 276 32.43 -5.07 -2.83
N ALA A 277 32.34 -3.92 -3.50
CA ALA A 277 33.49 -3.03 -3.70
C ALA A 277 33.00 -1.61 -4.00
N GLU A 278 33.78 -0.60 -3.65
CA GLU A 278 33.48 0.82 -3.89
C GLU A 278 34.61 1.50 -4.68
N LEU A 279 34.23 2.50 -5.49
CA LEU A 279 35.17 3.40 -6.13
C LEU A 279 35.76 4.36 -5.10
N GLY A 280 37.02 4.74 -5.32
CA GLY A 280 37.65 5.85 -4.57
C GLY A 280 36.92 7.18 -4.85
N SER A 281 36.97 8.09 -3.90
CA SER A 281 36.29 9.40 -3.96
C SER A 281 36.65 10.27 -5.18
N ASN A 282 37.79 10.00 -5.81
CA ASN A 282 38.29 10.73 -6.98
C ASN A 282 38.18 9.95 -8.29
N ASP A 283 37.60 8.74 -8.26
CA ASP A 283 37.46 7.91 -9.44
C ASP A 283 36.25 8.33 -10.27
N VAL A 284 36.34 8.08 -11.58
CA VAL A 284 35.26 8.31 -12.52
C VAL A 284 34.19 7.23 -12.33
N GLY A 285 32.92 7.62 -12.31
CA GLY A 285 31.80 6.71 -12.09
C GLY A 285 31.76 5.55 -13.10
N LEU A 286 31.14 4.45 -12.68
CA LEU A 286 30.91 3.27 -13.51
C LEU A 286 29.86 3.57 -14.60
N ALA A 287 30.05 3.01 -15.79
CA ALA A 287 29.15 3.14 -16.95
C ALA A 287 28.48 1.82 -17.30
N THR A 288 29.17 0.68 -17.21
CA THR A 288 28.60 -0.65 -17.47
C THR A 288 29.30 -1.72 -16.62
N PHE A 289 28.68 -2.89 -16.52
CA PHE A 289 29.11 -3.99 -15.66
C PHE A 289 28.97 -5.32 -16.37
N VAL A 290 30.00 -6.16 -16.33
CA VAL A 290 30.05 -7.42 -17.09
C VAL A 290 30.88 -8.47 -16.35
N SER A 291 30.56 -9.74 -16.57
CA SER A 291 31.38 -10.89 -16.13
C SER A 291 32.09 -11.52 -17.34
N ALA A 292 33.38 -11.84 -17.18
CA ALA A 292 34.13 -12.65 -18.11
C ALA A 292 34.82 -13.76 -17.33
N GLN A 293 34.50 -15.01 -17.65
CA GLN A 293 35.00 -16.22 -16.95
C GLN A 293 34.87 -16.14 -15.42
N GLY A 294 33.73 -15.67 -14.93
CA GLY A 294 33.47 -15.56 -13.49
C GLY A 294 34.14 -14.37 -12.81
N THR A 295 35.07 -13.67 -13.47
CA THR A 295 35.65 -12.42 -12.97
C THR A 295 34.78 -11.24 -13.34
N LEU A 296 34.61 -10.32 -12.39
CA LEU A 296 33.81 -9.13 -12.57
C LEU A 296 34.63 -7.96 -13.11
N TYR A 297 34.10 -7.32 -14.11
CA TYR A 297 34.67 -6.12 -14.71
C TYR A 297 33.59 -5.03 -14.82
N ALA A 298 34.05 -3.79 -14.78
CA ALA A 298 33.25 -2.63 -15.09
C ALA A 298 34.03 -1.71 -16.04
N PHE A 299 33.30 -0.88 -16.75
CA PHE A 299 33.90 0.22 -17.48
C PHE A 299 33.53 1.52 -16.77
N ALA A 300 34.53 2.37 -16.58
CA ALA A 300 34.28 3.72 -16.14
C ALA A 300 33.73 4.59 -17.29
N MET A 301 33.13 5.73 -16.97
CA MET A 301 32.60 6.68 -17.95
C MET A 301 33.67 7.20 -18.93
N ASP A 302 34.94 7.14 -18.55
CA ASP A 302 36.10 7.48 -19.40
C ASP A 302 36.62 6.29 -20.22
N ALA A 303 35.85 5.20 -20.28
CA ALA A 303 36.16 3.95 -20.95
C ALA A 303 37.40 3.20 -20.41
N ASN A 304 37.87 3.53 -19.22
CA ASN A 304 38.86 2.72 -18.55
C ASN A 304 38.22 1.40 -18.06
N VAL A 305 38.98 0.32 -18.13
CA VAL A 305 38.56 -1.00 -17.67
C VAL A 305 38.95 -1.20 -16.21
N LEU A 306 37.98 -1.56 -15.42
CA LEU A 306 38.12 -1.78 -13.99
C LEU A 306 37.83 -3.24 -13.67
N ARG A 307 38.66 -3.87 -12.85
CA ARG A 307 38.43 -5.20 -12.29
C ARG A 307 37.92 -5.07 -10.86
N ILE A 308 36.87 -5.80 -10.54
CA ILE A 308 36.32 -5.87 -9.20
C ILE A 308 36.96 -7.06 -8.47
N ASN A 309 37.68 -6.80 -7.40
CA ASN A 309 38.22 -7.81 -6.51
C ASN A 309 37.28 -7.97 -5.30
N GLU A 310 36.51 -9.05 -5.30
CA GLU A 310 35.52 -9.31 -4.26
C GLU A 310 36.16 -9.62 -2.89
N LEU A 311 37.34 -10.24 -2.87
CA LEU A 311 38.04 -10.61 -1.65
C LEU A 311 38.69 -9.40 -0.95
N GLU A 312 39.20 -8.47 -1.75
CA GLU A 312 39.86 -7.27 -1.25
C GLU A 312 38.90 -6.08 -1.13
N HIS A 313 37.63 -6.25 -1.54
CA HIS A 313 36.62 -5.21 -1.63
C HIS A 313 37.07 -3.99 -2.42
N ALA A 314 37.87 -4.21 -3.46
CA ALA A 314 38.53 -3.15 -4.20
C ALA A 314 38.17 -3.17 -5.69
N ILE A 315 38.14 -1.96 -6.27
CA ILE A 315 37.99 -1.76 -7.71
C ILE A 315 39.36 -1.26 -8.21
N THR A 316 39.97 -2.00 -9.13
CA THR A 316 41.30 -1.67 -9.66
C THR A 316 41.27 -1.46 -11.16
N LYS A 317 41.92 -0.40 -11.64
CA LYS A 317 42.06 -0.16 -13.07
C LYS A 317 43.05 -1.17 -13.68
N THR A 318 42.60 -1.88 -14.73
CA THR A 318 43.40 -2.91 -15.40
C THR A 318 43.82 -2.50 -16.81
N ALA A 319 42.98 -1.77 -17.56
CA ALA A 319 43.35 -1.28 -18.87
C ALA A 319 42.84 0.15 -19.08
N THR A 320 43.53 0.91 -19.93
CA THR A 320 43.16 2.30 -20.26
C THR A 320 42.81 2.42 -21.72
N SER A 321 41.80 3.23 -22.02
CA SER A 321 41.38 3.54 -23.39
C SER A 321 42.36 4.46 -24.11
N ASN A 322 43.19 5.20 -23.35
CA ASN A 322 44.11 6.22 -23.88
C ASN A 322 43.43 7.23 -24.83
N GLY A 323 42.14 7.49 -24.62
CA GLY A 323 41.35 8.37 -25.45
C GLY A 323 40.95 7.81 -26.83
N THR A 324 41.27 6.53 -27.12
CA THR A 324 40.88 5.89 -28.38
C THR A 324 39.41 5.51 -28.46
N MET A 325 38.77 5.35 -27.31
CA MET A 325 37.36 5.00 -27.17
C MET A 325 36.62 6.07 -26.35
N SER A 326 35.39 6.32 -26.68
CA SER A 326 34.49 7.18 -25.88
C SER A 326 33.77 6.33 -24.82
N GLY A 327 32.96 6.95 -23.95
CA GLY A 327 32.26 6.23 -22.88
C GLY A 327 31.55 4.96 -23.36
N VAL A 328 31.67 3.86 -22.60
CA VAL A 328 31.10 2.56 -22.94
C VAL A 328 29.60 2.53 -22.68
N LYS A 329 28.81 2.03 -23.62
CA LYS A 329 27.37 1.86 -23.50
C LYS A 329 26.96 0.48 -23.00
N SER A 330 27.54 -0.56 -23.60
CA SER A 330 27.25 -1.94 -23.30
C SER A 330 28.50 -2.79 -23.50
N ALA A 331 28.59 -3.91 -22.79
CA ALA A 331 29.70 -4.85 -22.85
C ALA A 331 29.23 -6.30 -22.63
N ALA A 332 29.84 -7.24 -23.32
CA ALA A 332 29.58 -8.67 -23.22
C ALA A 332 30.87 -9.44 -22.98
N GLY A 333 30.81 -10.45 -22.11
CA GLY A 333 31.91 -11.43 -21.96
C GLY A 333 31.99 -12.37 -23.14
N GLU A 334 33.20 -12.61 -23.68
CA GLU A 334 33.46 -13.51 -24.77
C GLU A 334 34.70 -14.36 -24.42
N GLY A 335 34.51 -15.44 -23.69
CA GLY A 335 35.62 -16.23 -23.14
C GLY A 335 36.53 -15.38 -22.26
N THR A 336 37.83 -15.31 -22.58
CA THR A 336 38.83 -14.46 -21.91
C THR A 336 38.80 -12.99 -22.37
N ASN A 337 37.90 -12.64 -23.26
CA ASN A 337 37.76 -11.28 -23.75
C ASN A 337 36.46 -10.66 -23.25
N ILE A 338 36.43 -9.34 -23.31
CA ILE A 338 35.21 -8.55 -23.18
C ILE A 338 35.08 -7.73 -24.47
N VAL A 339 33.94 -7.87 -25.13
CA VAL A 339 33.59 -7.00 -26.27
C VAL A 339 32.64 -5.93 -25.80
N PHE A 340 32.84 -4.70 -26.23
CA PHE A 340 32.00 -3.59 -25.82
C PHE A 340 31.71 -2.62 -26.97
N ILE A 341 30.65 -1.87 -26.82
CA ILE A 341 30.27 -0.77 -27.72
C ILE A 341 30.47 0.55 -26.99
N ASP A 342 31.17 1.48 -27.65
CA ASP A 342 31.38 2.82 -27.13
C ASP A 342 30.26 3.81 -27.56
N GLY A 343 30.26 4.99 -26.96
CA GLY A 343 29.31 6.06 -27.26
C GLY A 343 29.33 6.55 -28.71
N SER A 344 30.40 6.26 -29.46
CA SER A 344 30.55 6.54 -30.90
C SER A 344 30.16 5.37 -31.80
N LYS A 345 29.53 4.34 -31.24
CA LYS A 345 29.12 3.10 -31.93
C LYS A 345 30.31 2.29 -32.49
N ARG A 346 31.48 2.36 -31.86
CA ARG A 346 32.64 1.56 -32.23
C ARG A 346 32.70 0.32 -31.34
N LEU A 347 33.14 -0.81 -31.92
CA LEU A 347 33.43 -2.00 -31.16
C LEU A 347 34.86 -1.92 -30.60
N GLY A 348 34.99 -2.29 -29.34
CA GLY A 348 36.27 -2.51 -28.70
C GLY A 348 36.35 -3.91 -28.11
N ARG A 349 37.57 -4.41 -27.93
CA ARG A 349 37.85 -5.68 -27.23
C ARG A 349 38.87 -5.46 -26.13
N VAL A 350 38.61 -6.02 -24.98
CA VAL A 350 39.55 -6.12 -23.86
C VAL A 350 40.00 -7.58 -23.80
N ASP A 351 41.31 -7.79 -23.88
CA ASP A 351 41.91 -9.05 -23.47
C ASP A 351 42.15 -9.01 -21.96
N THR A 352 41.44 -9.84 -21.21
CA THR A 352 41.49 -9.79 -19.73
C THR A 352 42.74 -10.50 -19.17
N VAL A 353 43.46 -11.28 -19.96
CA VAL A 353 44.72 -11.90 -19.58
C VAL A 353 45.88 -10.95 -19.76
N LEU A 354 45.93 -10.26 -20.91
CA LEU A 354 46.96 -9.30 -21.25
C LEU A 354 46.67 -7.90 -20.71
N ASN A 355 45.49 -7.65 -20.22
CA ASN A 355 44.98 -6.33 -19.80
C ASN A 355 45.14 -5.27 -20.89
N THR A 356 44.84 -5.63 -22.13
CA THR A 356 44.97 -4.72 -23.27
C THR A 356 43.61 -4.41 -23.87
N LEU A 357 43.40 -3.16 -24.26
CA LEU A 357 42.22 -2.68 -24.93
C LEU A 357 42.56 -2.27 -26.37
N LYS A 358 41.83 -2.78 -27.35
CA LYS A 358 41.95 -2.40 -28.78
C LYS A 358 40.59 -2.13 -29.40
N ALA A 359 40.53 -1.16 -30.32
CA ALA A 359 39.40 -1.01 -31.20
C ALA A 359 39.36 -2.16 -32.21
N ILE A 360 38.15 -2.61 -32.54
CA ILE A 360 37.92 -3.65 -33.57
C ILE A 360 37.33 -2.94 -34.79
N THR A 361 37.90 -3.17 -35.95
CA THR A 361 37.27 -2.78 -37.20
C THR A 361 36.13 -3.73 -37.48
N SER A 362 34.90 -3.27 -37.55
CA SER A 362 33.72 -4.13 -37.70
C SER A 362 32.56 -3.43 -38.38
N GLY A 363 31.58 -4.19 -38.80
CA GLY A 363 30.38 -3.78 -39.51
C GLY A 363 29.31 -3.02 -38.71
N VAL A 364 29.64 -2.46 -37.52
CA VAL A 364 28.74 -1.54 -36.79
C VAL A 364 28.77 -0.13 -37.38
N ASP A 365 29.77 0.18 -38.21
CA ASP A 365 29.86 1.43 -38.92
C ASP A 365 28.65 1.54 -39.89
N GLY A 366 27.84 2.57 -39.70
CA GLY A 366 26.61 2.78 -40.51
C GLY A 366 25.32 2.32 -39.84
N MET A 367 25.35 1.67 -38.67
CA MET A 367 24.13 1.39 -37.89
C MET A 367 23.51 2.70 -37.40
N ALA A 368 22.18 2.77 -37.41
CA ALA A 368 21.43 3.93 -36.90
C ALA A 368 21.73 4.18 -35.39
N SER A 369 21.75 3.10 -34.58
CA SER A 369 22.24 3.10 -33.21
C SER A 369 22.95 1.79 -32.91
N ALA A 370 23.70 1.74 -31.84
CA ALA A 370 24.24 0.51 -31.23
C ALA A 370 24.03 0.67 -29.73
N ASP A 371 23.02 0.00 -29.22
CA ASP A 371 22.50 0.27 -27.90
C ASP A 371 22.86 -0.79 -26.89
N ASP A 372 22.95 -2.06 -27.36
CA ASP A 372 23.37 -3.20 -26.55
C ASP A 372 24.12 -4.25 -27.37
N VAL A 373 24.96 -5.06 -26.71
CA VAL A 373 25.74 -6.13 -27.33
C VAL A 373 25.74 -7.39 -26.46
N VAL A 374 25.51 -8.52 -27.10
CA VAL A 374 25.58 -9.84 -26.46
C VAL A 374 26.42 -10.80 -27.33
N SER A 375 27.28 -11.61 -26.72
CA SER A 375 28.02 -12.68 -27.36
C SER A 375 27.28 -14.00 -27.16
N TYR A 376 26.96 -14.70 -28.25
CA TYR A 376 26.29 -15.99 -28.21
C TYR A 376 26.71 -16.87 -29.41
N ASN A 377 27.10 -18.13 -29.12
CA ASN A 377 27.48 -19.08 -30.14
C ASN A 377 28.48 -18.53 -31.17
N ASN A 378 29.60 -17.97 -30.70
CA ASN A 378 30.68 -17.44 -31.53
C ASN A 378 30.22 -16.33 -32.51
N ALA A 379 29.20 -15.59 -32.11
CA ALA A 379 28.70 -14.41 -32.83
C ALA A 379 28.34 -13.30 -31.86
N LEU A 380 28.48 -12.06 -32.32
CA LEU A 380 27.93 -10.91 -31.64
C LEU A 380 26.55 -10.58 -32.18
N TYR A 381 25.67 -10.20 -31.28
CA TYR A 381 24.37 -9.65 -31.59
C TYR A 381 24.31 -8.21 -31.04
N VAL A 382 24.10 -7.26 -31.92
CA VAL A 382 24.06 -5.84 -31.58
C VAL A 382 22.65 -5.32 -31.77
N LEU A 383 22.06 -4.80 -30.71
CA LEU A 383 20.77 -4.12 -30.74
C LEU A 383 20.93 -2.73 -31.34
N SER A 384 20.10 -2.41 -32.32
CA SER A 384 19.90 -1.07 -32.85
C SER A 384 18.44 -0.67 -32.68
N ALA A 385 18.12 -0.01 -31.56
CA ALA A 385 16.76 0.44 -31.27
C ALA A 385 16.25 1.45 -32.31
N ALA A 386 17.10 2.36 -32.77
CA ALA A 386 16.73 3.33 -33.80
C ALA A 386 16.40 2.68 -35.15
N ALA A 387 17.02 1.56 -35.49
CA ALA A 387 16.68 0.75 -36.68
C ALA A 387 15.60 -0.29 -36.36
N GLN A 388 15.24 -0.47 -35.11
CA GLN A 388 14.35 -1.53 -34.63
C GLN A 388 14.80 -2.92 -35.11
N GLN A 389 16.09 -3.18 -34.96
CA GLN A 389 16.76 -4.35 -35.54
C GLN A 389 17.84 -4.88 -34.58
N VAL A 390 18.12 -6.17 -34.69
CA VAL A 390 19.31 -6.77 -34.15
C VAL A 390 20.20 -7.19 -35.31
N VAL A 391 21.47 -6.86 -35.25
CA VAL A 391 22.47 -7.20 -36.23
C VAL A 391 23.33 -8.32 -35.69
N LYS A 392 23.45 -9.40 -36.45
CA LYS A 392 24.32 -10.56 -36.14
C LYS A 392 25.62 -10.47 -36.88
N MET A 393 26.76 -10.62 -36.20
CA MET A 393 28.11 -10.62 -36.75
C MET A 393 28.83 -11.88 -36.26
N ARG A 394 29.35 -12.69 -37.20
CA ARG A 394 30.11 -13.87 -36.84
C ARG A 394 31.58 -13.52 -36.59
N ALA A 395 32.21 -14.21 -35.64
CA ALA A 395 33.63 -14.04 -35.40
C ALA A 395 34.45 -14.44 -36.64
N GLN A 396 35.41 -13.59 -37.02
CA GLN A 396 36.31 -13.78 -38.16
C GLN A 396 37.72 -13.27 -37.82
N GLY A 397 38.66 -14.15 -37.63
CA GLY A 397 40.01 -13.81 -37.19
C GLY A 397 39.97 -13.06 -35.84
N ASP A 398 40.63 -11.92 -35.78
CA ASP A 398 40.63 -11.05 -34.59
C ASP A 398 39.42 -10.09 -34.50
N GLY A 399 38.47 -10.17 -35.42
CA GLY A 399 37.32 -9.29 -35.52
C GLY A 399 36.03 -10.03 -35.84
N TYR A 400 35.15 -9.37 -36.56
CA TYR A 400 33.84 -9.91 -36.96
C TYR A 400 33.55 -9.61 -38.43
N GLU A 401 32.77 -10.49 -39.07
CA GLU A 401 32.24 -10.28 -40.41
C GLU A 401 31.32 -9.04 -40.45
N ALA A 402 31.03 -8.59 -41.65
CA ALA A 402 29.99 -7.58 -41.86
C ALA A 402 28.66 -8.07 -41.28
N GLY A 403 28.00 -7.22 -40.51
CA GLY A 403 26.76 -7.56 -39.82
C GLY A 403 25.60 -7.82 -40.79
N THR A 404 24.78 -8.79 -40.46
CA THR A 404 23.53 -9.12 -41.17
C THR A 404 22.33 -8.86 -40.25
N THR A 405 21.24 -8.36 -40.80
CA THR A 405 19.98 -8.17 -40.07
C THR A 405 19.49 -9.54 -39.59
N TRP A 406 19.15 -9.62 -38.30
CA TRP A 406 18.75 -10.90 -37.70
C TRP A 406 17.23 -11.00 -37.52
N ILE A 407 16.54 -9.87 -37.16
CA ILE A 407 15.08 -9.86 -37.06
C ILE A 407 14.49 -9.88 -38.47
N SER A 408 13.74 -10.93 -38.78
CA SER A 408 13.10 -11.15 -40.09
C SER A 408 11.65 -10.68 -40.09
N ALA A 409 10.91 -10.91 -39.00
CA ALA A 409 9.53 -10.50 -38.84
C ALA A 409 9.27 -10.02 -37.41
N ARG A 410 8.61 -8.90 -37.30
CA ARG A 410 8.19 -8.31 -36.02
C ARG A 410 6.83 -7.62 -36.14
N SER A 411 6.10 -7.61 -35.04
CA SER A 411 4.87 -6.81 -34.87
C SER A 411 5.06 -5.71 -33.80
N SER A 412 6.00 -5.92 -32.89
CA SER A 412 6.27 -5.01 -31.78
C SER A 412 7.14 -3.82 -32.18
N ASP A 413 6.92 -2.68 -31.55
CA ASP A 413 7.76 -1.49 -31.68
C ASP A 413 9.01 -1.62 -30.79
N LEU A 414 10.19 -1.63 -31.40
CA LEU A 414 11.47 -1.71 -30.72
C LEU A 414 12.21 -0.36 -30.60
N THR A 415 11.60 0.77 -30.93
CA THR A 415 12.24 2.09 -30.79
C THR A 415 12.66 2.40 -29.35
N GLY A 416 11.96 1.83 -28.38
CA GLY A 416 12.28 1.94 -26.94
C GLY A 416 13.12 0.78 -26.40
N ALA A 417 13.68 -0.10 -27.25
CA ALA A 417 14.47 -1.23 -26.80
C ALA A 417 15.73 -0.78 -26.05
N ARG A 418 16.07 -1.51 -24.97
CA ARG A 418 17.15 -1.18 -24.05
C ARG A 418 18.27 -2.18 -24.05
N ALA A 419 17.95 -3.47 -23.99
CA ALA A 419 18.89 -4.56 -23.88
C ALA A 419 18.36 -5.85 -24.51
N ILE A 420 19.23 -6.82 -24.76
CA ILE A 420 18.89 -8.14 -25.29
C ILE A 420 19.55 -9.23 -24.46
N ALA A 421 18.87 -10.37 -24.34
CA ALA A 421 19.44 -11.60 -23.78
C ALA A 421 19.14 -12.79 -24.71
N ILE A 422 20.04 -13.76 -24.77
CA ILE A 422 19.94 -14.89 -25.72
C ILE A 422 20.26 -16.20 -25.02
N ASP A 423 19.37 -17.19 -25.15
CA ASP A 423 19.54 -18.59 -24.69
C ASP A 423 19.23 -19.63 -25.77
N GLY A 424 19.10 -19.19 -27.01
CA GLY A 424 18.54 -19.94 -28.14
C GLY A 424 17.28 -19.24 -28.66
N SER A 425 16.46 -18.67 -27.77
CA SER A 425 15.57 -17.58 -28.08
C SER A 425 16.27 -16.26 -27.80
N MET A 426 15.78 -15.18 -28.36
CA MET A 426 16.20 -13.82 -27.99
C MET A 426 15.08 -13.11 -27.29
N PHE A 427 15.40 -12.51 -26.16
CA PHE A 427 14.50 -11.62 -25.42
C PHE A 427 14.98 -10.19 -25.60
N VAL A 428 14.10 -9.31 -26.07
CA VAL A 428 14.38 -7.89 -26.26
C VAL A 428 13.63 -7.11 -25.18
N LEU A 429 14.36 -6.48 -24.30
CA LEU A 429 13.82 -5.60 -23.27
C LEU A 429 13.48 -4.24 -23.88
N THR A 430 12.23 -3.85 -23.81
CA THR A 430 11.76 -2.52 -24.22
C THR A 430 11.67 -1.59 -22.99
N ALA A 431 11.13 -0.39 -23.17
CA ALA A 431 10.94 0.53 -22.06
C ALA A 431 9.96 0.03 -20.97
N THR A 432 9.04 -0.85 -21.34
CA THR A 432 7.94 -1.28 -20.46
C THR A 432 7.65 -2.78 -20.46
N ASP A 433 8.27 -3.53 -21.37
CA ASP A 433 7.92 -4.92 -21.65
C ASP A 433 9.09 -5.72 -22.24
N VAL A 434 8.89 -7.01 -22.47
CA VAL A 434 9.84 -7.92 -23.12
C VAL A 434 9.19 -8.57 -24.32
N VAL A 435 9.92 -8.62 -25.44
CA VAL A 435 9.50 -9.27 -26.68
C VAL A 435 10.40 -10.45 -26.97
N GLN A 436 9.82 -11.62 -27.23
CA GLN A 436 10.58 -12.83 -27.56
C GLN A 436 10.68 -13.07 -29.05
N TYR A 437 11.85 -13.51 -29.50
CA TYR A 437 12.13 -13.92 -30.88
C TYR A 437 12.71 -15.32 -30.93
N LYS A 438 12.31 -16.11 -31.94
CA LYS A 438 12.93 -17.41 -32.28
C LYS A 438 13.36 -17.37 -33.75
N SER A 439 14.64 -17.65 -34.01
CA SER A 439 15.20 -17.64 -35.39
C SER A 439 14.84 -16.39 -36.18
N GLY A 440 14.84 -15.21 -35.54
CA GLY A 440 14.58 -13.93 -36.15
C GLY A 440 13.09 -13.57 -36.29
N ASN A 441 12.17 -14.42 -35.90
CA ASN A 441 10.74 -14.16 -35.95
C ASN A 441 10.21 -13.89 -34.56
N GLU A 442 9.37 -12.86 -34.41
CA GLU A 442 8.67 -12.58 -33.17
C GLU A 442 7.71 -13.73 -32.85
N VAL A 443 7.72 -14.16 -31.60
CA VAL A 443 6.83 -15.20 -31.07
C VAL A 443 6.09 -14.71 -29.85
N ALA A 444 4.85 -15.14 -29.69
CA ALA A 444 4.08 -14.79 -28.52
C ALA A 444 4.71 -15.43 -27.27
N TRP A 445 5.10 -14.63 -26.32
CA TRP A 445 5.49 -15.02 -24.99
C TRP A 445 4.49 -14.42 -24.01
N VAL A 446 3.56 -15.25 -23.54
CA VAL A 446 2.58 -14.84 -22.55
C VAL A 446 3.27 -14.80 -21.19
N HIS A 447 3.27 -13.66 -20.54
CA HIS A 447 3.91 -13.47 -19.25
C HIS A 447 3.15 -12.49 -18.38
N ASP A 448 3.40 -12.57 -17.08
CA ASP A 448 2.84 -11.64 -16.10
C ASP A 448 3.34 -10.21 -16.35
N ALA A 449 2.45 -9.23 -16.25
CA ALA A 449 2.86 -7.83 -16.23
C ALA A 449 3.56 -7.51 -14.91
N ALA A 450 4.73 -6.87 -14.97
CA ALA A 450 5.40 -6.40 -13.75
C ALA A 450 4.57 -5.31 -13.06
N GLU A 451 4.38 -5.43 -11.77
CA GLU A 451 3.67 -4.46 -10.94
C GLU A 451 4.55 -3.93 -9.80
N PRO A 452 4.78 -2.58 -9.75
CA PRO A 452 4.39 -1.58 -10.75
C PRO A 452 5.00 -1.85 -12.12
N GLN A 453 4.49 -1.21 -13.18
CA GLN A 453 5.08 -1.33 -14.53
C GLN A 453 6.57 -0.98 -14.51
N LEU A 454 7.37 -1.58 -15.41
CA LEU A 454 8.78 -1.24 -15.56
C LEU A 454 8.92 0.26 -15.83
N LYS A 455 9.83 0.93 -15.09
CA LYS A 455 9.96 2.38 -15.11
C LYS A 455 11.21 2.86 -15.85
N ASP A 456 12.35 2.25 -15.59
CA ASP A 456 13.61 2.52 -16.28
C ASP A 456 14.43 1.22 -16.33
N PRO A 457 13.94 0.21 -17.08
CA PRO A 457 14.66 -1.04 -17.23
C PRO A 457 15.99 -0.78 -17.94
N LYS A 458 17.07 -1.34 -17.40
CA LYS A 458 18.44 -1.11 -17.88
C LYS A 458 19.03 -2.33 -18.55
N ASP A 459 18.75 -3.51 -18.01
CA ASP A 459 19.46 -4.71 -18.40
C ASP A 459 18.56 -5.93 -18.27
N ILE A 460 18.85 -6.98 -19.06
CA ILE A 460 18.14 -8.24 -19.07
C ILE A 460 19.15 -9.37 -19.17
N TRP A 461 18.94 -10.45 -18.43
CA TRP A 461 19.83 -11.58 -18.43
C TRP A 461 19.08 -12.91 -18.44
N THR A 462 19.58 -13.84 -19.22
CA THR A 462 19.25 -15.26 -19.17
C THR A 462 20.43 -16.07 -19.68
N ASP A 463 20.41 -17.40 -19.46
CA ASP A 463 21.38 -18.37 -19.99
C ASP A 463 20.61 -19.59 -20.49
N VAL A 464 21.28 -20.42 -21.32
CA VAL A 464 20.71 -21.66 -21.89
C VAL A 464 20.33 -22.66 -20.79
N ASP A 465 21.12 -22.72 -19.73
CA ASP A 465 20.90 -23.62 -18.58
C ASP A 465 20.00 -23.00 -17.51
N SER A 466 19.73 -21.71 -17.59
CA SER A 466 18.84 -21.02 -16.65
C SER A 466 17.39 -21.27 -16.99
N LYS A 467 16.58 -21.53 -15.95
CA LYS A 467 15.13 -21.57 -16.04
C LYS A 467 14.53 -20.16 -16.09
N TYR A 468 15.30 -19.15 -15.73
CA TYR A 468 14.80 -17.82 -15.40
C TYR A 468 15.28 -16.75 -16.39
N LEU A 469 14.46 -15.69 -16.48
CA LEU A 469 14.77 -14.43 -17.13
C LEU A 469 14.78 -13.33 -16.07
N TYR A 470 15.87 -12.56 -15.99
CA TYR A 470 16.05 -11.51 -15.01
C TYR A 470 16.03 -10.15 -15.70
N ILE A 471 15.35 -9.18 -15.09
CA ILE A 471 15.28 -7.81 -15.59
C ILE A 471 15.70 -6.86 -14.47
N LEU A 472 16.67 -5.99 -14.72
CA LEU A 472 17.05 -4.90 -13.85
C LEU A 472 16.20 -3.67 -14.15
N ASP A 473 15.27 -3.33 -13.25
CA ASP A 473 14.46 -2.11 -13.32
C ASP A 473 15.01 -1.05 -12.35
N SER A 474 15.89 -0.21 -12.87
CA SER A 474 16.62 0.81 -12.13
C SER A 474 15.71 1.90 -11.57
N GLY A 475 14.61 2.22 -12.26
CA GLY A 475 13.67 3.26 -11.86
C GLY A 475 12.82 2.89 -10.63
N GLU A 476 12.56 1.59 -10.44
CA GLU A 476 11.88 1.06 -9.24
C GLU A 476 12.85 0.40 -8.24
N GLY A 477 14.16 0.39 -8.55
CA GLY A 477 15.17 -0.19 -7.68
C GLY A 477 14.96 -1.68 -7.43
N ARG A 478 14.72 -2.46 -8.48
CA ARG A 478 14.39 -3.88 -8.35
C ARG A 478 14.99 -4.76 -9.45
N VAL A 479 15.07 -6.05 -9.15
CA VAL A 479 15.29 -7.12 -10.15
C VAL A 479 14.03 -7.97 -10.20
N VAL A 480 13.42 -8.06 -11.39
CA VAL A 480 12.25 -8.92 -11.66
C VAL A 480 12.73 -10.23 -12.23
N VAL A 481 12.24 -11.34 -11.71
CA VAL A 481 12.61 -12.71 -12.13
C VAL A 481 11.37 -13.40 -12.68
N TYR A 482 11.44 -13.82 -13.93
CA TYR A 482 10.42 -14.60 -14.61
C TYR A 482 10.84 -16.04 -14.77
N ASP A 483 9.90 -16.96 -14.71
CA ASP A 483 10.05 -18.31 -15.28
C ASP A 483 9.87 -18.20 -16.81
N LYS A 484 10.86 -18.65 -17.57
CA LYS A 484 10.85 -18.51 -19.05
C LYS A 484 9.77 -19.33 -19.74
N GLU A 485 9.41 -20.46 -19.14
CA GLU A 485 8.46 -21.40 -19.75
C GLU A 485 7.01 -20.94 -19.52
N SER A 486 6.65 -20.64 -18.27
CA SER A 486 5.30 -20.20 -17.93
C SER A 486 5.05 -18.72 -18.16
N GLY A 487 6.10 -17.88 -18.11
CA GLY A 487 5.99 -16.43 -18.12
C GLY A 487 5.59 -15.83 -16.77
N ASP A 488 5.45 -16.66 -15.75
CA ASP A 488 5.07 -16.18 -14.41
C ASP A 488 6.22 -15.42 -13.76
N ILE A 489 5.89 -14.32 -13.05
CA ILE A 489 6.84 -13.71 -12.14
C ILE A 489 7.10 -14.68 -10.98
N VAL A 490 8.35 -15.06 -10.79
CA VAL A 490 8.79 -15.91 -9.67
C VAL A 490 8.97 -15.06 -8.42
N THR A 491 9.66 -13.93 -8.54
CA THR A 491 9.94 -12.99 -7.46
C THR A 491 10.38 -11.63 -8.00
N GLN A 492 10.28 -10.61 -7.18
CA GLN A 492 10.80 -9.27 -7.45
C GLN A 492 11.67 -8.86 -6.25
N TYR A 493 12.98 -8.77 -6.44
CA TYR A 493 13.89 -8.29 -5.40
C TYR A 493 13.95 -6.77 -5.42
N ALA A 494 13.47 -6.11 -4.39
CA ALA A 494 13.38 -4.66 -4.34
C ALA A 494 14.21 -4.07 -3.19
N SER A 495 14.90 -2.97 -3.48
CA SER A 495 15.60 -2.14 -2.50
C SER A 495 15.78 -0.73 -3.03
N THR A 496 15.55 0.27 -2.20
CA THR A 496 15.83 1.68 -2.57
C THR A 496 17.31 1.92 -2.90
N SER A 497 18.21 1.10 -2.36
CA SER A 497 19.64 1.16 -2.67
C SER A 497 20.01 0.68 -4.07
N LEU A 498 19.07 0.05 -4.80
CA LEU A 498 19.24 -0.33 -6.20
C LEU A 498 18.78 0.74 -7.19
N ASN A 499 18.19 1.85 -6.70
CA ASN A 499 17.82 2.96 -7.57
C ASN A 499 19.06 3.53 -8.29
N GLY A 500 18.92 3.75 -9.59
CA GLY A 500 20.03 4.24 -10.41
C GLY A 500 21.09 3.19 -10.76
N ALA A 501 20.79 1.90 -10.58
CA ALA A 501 21.64 0.80 -11.02
C ALA A 501 21.91 0.87 -12.54
N ILE A 502 23.13 0.51 -12.95
CA ILE A 502 23.60 0.64 -14.33
C ILE A 502 23.73 -0.69 -15.06
N GLY A 503 23.73 -1.80 -14.33
CA GLY A 503 23.83 -3.16 -14.88
C GLY A 503 23.89 -4.19 -13.75
N PHE A 504 23.80 -5.45 -14.09
CA PHE A 504 23.84 -6.54 -13.14
C PHE A 504 24.55 -7.78 -13.72
N VAL A 505 24.98 -8.65 -12.83
CA VAL A 505 25.53 -9.97 -13.17
C VAL A 505 24.83 -11.01 -12.30
N ILE A 506 24.34 -12.06 -12.92
CA ILE A 506 23.67 -13.17 -12.25
C ILE A 506 24.66 -14.34 -12.10
N ARG A 507 24.76 -14.90 -10.91
CA ARG A 507 25.51 -16.10 -10.58
C ARG A 507 24.58 -17.11 -9.92
N GLU A 508 23.86 -17.87 -10.72
CA GLU A 508 22.88 -18.83 -10.21
C GLU A 508 23.54 -19.94 -9.37
N THR A 509 24.73 -20.39 -9.76
CA THR A 509 25.52 -21.40 -9.00
C THR A 509 25.84 -20.93 -7.59
N ASP A 510 26.17 -19.66 -7.44
CA ASP A 510 26.50 -19.03 -6.16
C ASP A 510 25.26 -18.46 -5.46
N LYS A 511 24.09 -18.53 -6.14
CA LYS A 511 22.82 -17.97 -5.67
C LYS A 511 22.90 -16.48 -5.37
N GLN A 512 23.65 -15.74 -6.20
CA GLN A 512 23.91 -14.32 -6.01
C GLN A 512 23.48 -13.48 -7.21
N ILE A 513 22.98 -12.32 -6.91
CA ILE A 513 22.75 -11.23 -7.86
C ILE A 513 23.67 -10.09 -7.46
N LEU A 514 24.55 -9.69 -8.39
CA LEU A 514 25.46 -8.57 -8.22
C LEU A 514 24.94 -7.41 -9.06
N VAL A 515 24.85 -6.23 -8.47
CA VAL A 515 24.33 -5.03 -9.11
C VAL A 515 25.36 -3.91 -9.03
N ALA A 516 25.66 -3.31 -10.16
CA ALA A 516 26.52 -2.13 -10.22
C ALA A 516 25.69 -0.85 -10.14
N LEU A 517 26.13 0.03 -9.26
CA LEU A 517 25.71 1.41 -9.12
C LEU A 517 26.81 2.33 -9.65
N PRO A 518 26.57 3.61 -9.89
CA PRO A 518 27.58 4.50 -10.45
C PRO A 518 28.90 4.56 -9.66
N ASN A 519 28.89 4.27 -8.36
CA ASN A 519 30.08 4.38 -7.48
C ASN A 519 30.46 3.10 -6.75
N LYS A 520 29.68 2.02 -6.87
CA LYS A 520 29.94 0.76 -6.15
C LYS A 520 29.26 -0.43 -6.80
N VAL A 521 29.70 -1.62 -6.40
CA VAL A 521 29.02 -2.87 -6.69
C VAL A 521 28.47 -3.45 -5.39
N VAL A 522 27.24 -3.90 -5.42
CA VAL A 522 26.54 -4.52 -4.30
C VAL A 522 26.07 -5.92 -4.67
N THR A 523 25.80 -6.77 -3.68
CA THR A 523 25.27 -8.11 -3.88
C THR A 523 24.17 -8.44 -2.89
N PHE A 524 23.28 -9.36 -3.29
CA PHE A 524 22.31 -10.00 -2.41
C PHE A 524 22.01 -11.43 -2.88
N THR A 525 21.43 -12.22 -1.99
CA THR A 525 21.12 -13.62 -2.26
C THR A 525 19.85 -13.76 -3.10
N ALA A 526 19.92 -14.56 -4.16
CA ALA A 526 18.79 -14.95 -5.00
C ALA A 526 18.01 -16.10 -4.31
N THR A 527 17.10 -15.75 -3.42
CA THR A 527 16.40 -16.71 -2.54
C THR A 527 15.52 -17.70 -3.29
N HIS A 528 15.03 -17.39 -4.50
CA HIS A 528 14.28 -18.33 -5.36
C HIS A 528 15.12 -19.54 -5.81
N LEU A 529 16.45 -19.44 -5.79
CA LEU A 529 17.38 -20.54 -6.09
C LEU A 529 17.69 -21.43 -4.88
N LEU A 530 17.12 -21.13 -3.71
CA LEU A 530 17.28 -21.90 -2.48
C LEU A 530 16.20 -22.98 -2.29
N GLN A 531 15.16 -22.95 -3.14
CA GLN A 531 13.98 -23.82 -3.06
C GLN A 531 14.19 -25.14 -3.76
#